data_db204a3f0912cd90e2586298d3bc5a33
#
_entry.id   db204a3f0912cd90e2586298d3bc5a33
#
_cell.length_a   1.000
_cell.length_b   1.000
_cell.length_c   1.000
_cell.angle_alpha   90.00
_cell.angle_beta   90.00
_cell.angle_gamma   90.00
#
_symmetry.space_group_name_H-M   'P 1'
#
loop_
_entity.id
_entity.type
_entity.pdbx_description
1 polymer ?
#
loop_
_entity_poly.entity_id
_entity_poly.type
_entity_poly.pdbx_seq_one_letter_code
_entity_poly.pdbx_strand_id
1 'polypeptide(L)'
;GNEVEQLDAFTRQAFGVLTSSRLGEALNLDNEDPKIRERYGKGDPKNVADGAPRNNEHFLLARRLVEAGARVVTLNFGRWDFHSSNTNGVKGHAPIFDRGLSALIEDLHERGMSDDVAVVAWGEFGRTPVVNKNAGRDHWPQVGCAFVAGGRMNHGQMIGATDRKVAEPAERPVHIG
;
A
#
# COMPACT_ATOMS: atom_id res chain seq x y z
N GLY A 1 18.07 26.67 21.26
CA GLY A 1 18.03 27.33 19.95
C GLY A 1 17.69 26.36 18.82
N ASN A 2 18.45 25.28 18.69
CA ASN A 2 18.35 24.39 17.50
C ASN A 2 17.00 23.65 17.35
N GLU A 3 16.35 23.22 18.40
CA GLU A 3 15.09 22.47 18.31
C GLU A 3 13.90 23.35 17.89
N VAL A 4 13.85 24.59 18.38
CA VAL A 4 12.79 25.54 18.02
C VAL A 4 12.96 26.01 16.56
N GLU A 5 14.18 26.21 16.10
CA GLU A 5 14.48 26.58 14.71
C GLU A 5 14.15 25.44 13.73
N GLN A 6 14.39 24.17 14.13
CA GLN A 6 14.02 23.01 13.36
C GLN A 6 12.50 22.85 13.29
N LEU A 7 11.78 23.01 14.39
CA LEU A 7 10.33 22.96 14.42
C LEU A 7 9.71 24.05 13.53
N ASP A 8 10.26 25.24 13.55
CA ASP A 8 9.85 26.35 12.66
C ASP A 8 10.11 26.05 11.18
N ALA A 9 11.21 25.39 10.86
CA ALA A 9 11.53 24.98 9.49
C ALA A 9 10.54 23.93 8.97
N PHE A 10 10.24 22.91 9.78
CA PHE A 10 9.25 21.89 9.44
C PHE A 10 7.83 22.46 9.32
N THR A 11 7.46 23.37 10.21
CA THR A 11 6.16 24.06 10.16
C THR A 11 6.03 24.87 8.88
N ARG A 12 7.04 25.67 8.51
CA ARG A 12 7.05 26.42 7.25
C ARG A 12 6.99 25.52 6.03
N GLN A 13 7.70 24.40 6.04
CA GLN A 13 7.68 23.41 4.95
C GLN A 13 6.28 22.78 4.83
N ALA A 14 5.66 22.40 5.93
CA ALA A 14 4.31 21.84 5.95
C ALA A 14 3.27 22.85 5.40
N PHE A 15 3.34 24.10 5.85
CA PHE A 15 2.48 25.16 5.31
C PHE A 15 2.71 25.40 3.81
N GLY A 16 3.97 25.39 3.37
CA GLY A 16 4.32 25.54 1.95
C GLY A 16 3.73 24.42 1.09
N VAL A 17 3.71 23.19 1.60
CA VAL A 17 3.08 22.04 0.91
C VAL A 17 1.56 22.20 0.90
N LEU A 18 0.94 22.51 2.04
CA LEU A 18 -0.52 22.63 2.19
C LEU A 18 -1.12 23.78 1.37
N THR A 19 -0.35 24.86 1.15
CA THR A 19 -0.79 26.03 0.38
C THR A 19 -0.35 26.02 -1.07
N SER A 20 0.37 24.97 -1.51
CA SER A 20 0.84 24.88 -2.88
C SER A 20 -0.30 24.55 -3.86
N SER A 21 -0.34 25.25 -5.00
CA SER A 21 -1.24 24.91 -6.10
C SER A 21 -1.02 23.47 -6.59
N ARG A 22 0.23 22.96 -6.49
CA ARG A 22 0.60 21.59 -6.86
C ARG A 22 -0.16 20.53 -6.07
N LEU A 23 -0.40 20.76 -4.77
CA LEU A 23 -1.18 19.83 -3.96
C LEU A 23 -2.66 19.85 -4.39
N GLY A 24 -3.23 21.03 -4.63
CA GLY A 24 -4.59 21.16 -5.14
C GLY A 24 -4.77 20.46 -6.50
N GLU A 25 -3.81 20.61 -7.40
CA GLU A 25 -3.79 19.93 -8.68
C GLU A 25 -3.65 18.40 -8.53
N ALA A 26 -2.81 17.93 -7.59
CA ALA A 26 -2.63 16.52 -7.32
C ALA A 26 -3.91 15.84 -6.79
N LEU A 27 -4.68 16.56 -5.97
CA LEU A 27 -5.95 16.07 -5.41
C LEU A 27 -7.07 16.01 -6.46
N ASN A 28 -6.98 16.79 -7.54
CA ASN A 28 -7.99 16.78 -8.60
C ASN A 28 -7.66 15.70 -9.65
N LEU A 29 -8.31 14.55 -9.52
CA LEU A 29 -8.13 13.43 -10.45
C LEU A 29 -8.72 13.68 -11.85
N ASP A 30 -9.55 14.68 -12.04
CA ASP A 30 -10.09 15.04 -13.37
C ASP A 30 -9.02 15.66 -14.28
N ASN A 31 -7.91 16.11 -13.70
CA ASN A 31 -6.74 16.59 -14.45
C ASN A 31 -5.83 15.44 -14.94
N GLU A 32 -6.15 14.19 -14.62
CA GLU A 32 -5.35 13.05 -15.07
C GLU A 32 -5.79 12.55 -16.44
N ASP A 33 -4.84 12.01 -17.24
CA ASP A 33 -5.16 11.35 -18.51
C ASP A 33 -6.20 10.23 -18.28
N PRO A 34 -7.32 10.26 -19.00
CA PRO A 34 -8.36 9.25 -18.89
C PRO A 34 -7.85 7.80 -19.07
N LYS A 35 -6.83 7.59 -19.90
CA LYS A 35 -6.21 6.26 -20.10
C LYS A 35 -5.46 5.79 -18.88
N ILE A 36 -4.77 6.70 -18.18
CA ILE A 36 -4.09 6.40 -16.92
C ILE A 36 -5.15 6.06 -15.86
N ARG A 37 -6.20 6.88 -15.72
CA ARG A 37 -7.30 6.58 -14.79
C ARG A 37 -7.94 5.22 -15.08
N GLU A 38 -8.15 4.88 -16.34
CA GLU A 38 -8.70 3.58 -16.74
C GLU A 38 -7.79 2.42 -16.37
N ARG A 39 -6.46 2.57 -16.50
CA ARG A 39 -5.46 1.56 -16.10
C ARG A 39 -5.62 1.18 -14.63
N TYR A 40 -5.64 2.15 -13.74
CA TYR A 40 -5.89 1.92 -12.31
C TYR A 40 -7.27 1.31 -12.08
N GLY A 41 -8.26 1.72 -12.86
CA GLY A 41 -9.64 1.36 -12.69
C GLY A 41 -10.31 2.14 -11.56
N LYS A 42 -11.62 2.13 -11.62
CA LYS A 42 -12.44 2.64 -10.52
C LYS A 42 -12.43 1.62 -9.40
N GLY A 43 -12.70 2.03 -8.23
CA GLY A 43 -12.97 1.16 -7.10
C GLY A 43 -14.33 1.47 -6.51
N ASP A 44 -14.63 0.84 -5.42
CA ASP A 44 -15.78 1.17 -4.59
C ASP A 44 -15.33 2.13 -3.48
N PRO A 45 -15.82 3.38 -3.45
CA PRO A 45 -15.43 4.34 -2.42
C PRO A 45 -16.08 4.04 -1.05
N LYS A 46 -16.99 3.07 -0.97
CA LYS A 46 -17.63 2.69 0.28
C LYS A 46 -16.69 1.83 1.12
N ASN A 47 -16.68 2.08 2.42
CA ASN A 47 -15.99 1.23 3.36
C ASN A 47 -16.53 -0.20 3.32
N VAL A 48 -15.62 -1.16 3.42
CA VAL A 48 -15.98 -2.58 3.55
C VAL A 48 -16.10 -2.88 5.04
N ALA A 49 -17.32 -2.88 5.54
CA ALA A 49 -17.62 -3.03 6.98
C ALA A 49 -16.80 -2.02 7.83
N ASP A 50 -15.99 -2.51 8.76
CA ASP A 50 -15.08 -1.75 9.61
C ASP A 50 -13.70 -1.47 8.98
N GLY A 51 -13.50 -1.89 7.73
CA GLY A 51 -12.26 -1.66 6.98
C GLY A 51 -12.32 -0.45 6.04
N ALA A 52 -11.32 -0.36 5.18
CA ALA A 52 -11.17 0.71 4.19
C ALA A 52 -11.98 0.45 2.90
N PRO A 53 -12.17 1.44 2.03
CA PRO A 53 -12.71 1.24 0.70
C PRO A 53 -11.79 0.36 -0.17
N ARG A 54 -12.37 -0.30 -1.17
CA ARG A 54 -11.63 -0.94 -2.27
C ARG A 54 -11.56 0.02 -3.44
N ASN A 55 -10.95 1.17 -3.24
CA ASN A 55 -10.93 2.25 -4.22
C ASN A 55 -9.55 2.40 -4.88
N ASN A 56 -9.46 2.01 -6.15
CA ASN A 56 -8.21 2.07 -6.91
C ASN A 56 -7.77 3.51 -7.24
N GLU A 57 -8.68 4.48 -7.21
CA GLU A 57 -8.31 5.89 -7.36
C GLU A 57 -7.38 6.37 -6.23
N HIS A 58 -7.37 5.69 -5.07
CA HIS A 58 -6.42 6.00 -4.01
C HIS A 58 -4.96 5.69 -4.39
N PHE A 59 -4.71 4.65 -5.19
CA PHE A 59 -3.36 4.37 -5.72
C PHE A 59 -2.90 5.46 -6.68
N LEU A 60 -3.79 5.89 -7.58
CA LEU A 60 -3.53 7.00 -8.49
C LEU A 60 -3.27 8.31 -7.71
N LEU A 61 -4.10 8.59 -6.70
CA LEU A 61 -3.92 9.75 -5.85
C LEU A 61 -2.58 9.72 -5.11
N ALA A 62 -2.17 8.54 -4.59
CA ALA A 62 -0.89 8.37 -3.92
C ALA A 62 0.29 8.73 -4.86
N ARG A 63 0.29 8.27 -6.13
CA ARG A 63 1.30 8.63 -7.11
C ARG A 63 1.32 10.15 -7.35
N ARG A 64 0.17 10.78 -7.55
CA ARG A 64 0.07 12.22 -7.79
C ARG A 64 0.56 13.06 -6.61
N LEU A 65 0.28 12.62 -5.39
CA LEU A 65 0.77 13.28 -4.17
C LEU A 65 2.30 13.20 -4.06
N VAL A 66 2.89 12.04 -4.39
CA VAL A 66 4.35 11.89 -4.41
C VAL A 66 4.97 12.79 -5.47
N GLU A 67 4.41 12.86 -6.68
CA GLU A 67 4.85 13.79 -7.72
C GLU A 67 4.74 15.26 -7.27
N ALA A 68 3.73 15.59 -6.48
CA ALA A 68 3.57 16.94 -5.92
C ALA A 68 4.57 17.24 -4.79
N GLY A 69 5.34 16.26 -4.33
CA GLY A 69 6.41 16.41 -3.34
C GLY A 69 6.10 15.82 -1.95
N ALA A 70 5.01 15.07 -1.80
CA ALA A 70 4.76 14.32 -0.57
C ALA A 70 5.81 13.21 -0.43
N ARG A 71 6.49 13.15 0.73
CA ARG A 71 7.56 12.18 0.98
C ARG A 71 7.04 10.82 1.40
N VAL A 72 5.91 10.79 2.06
CA VAL A 72 5.25 9.57 2.55
C VAL A 72 3.77 9.70 2.28
N VAL A 73 3.20 8.71 1.62
CA VAL A 73 1.76 8.57 1.43
C VAL A 73 1.35 7.19 1.89
N THR A 74 0.41 7.13 2.81
CA THR A 74 -0.14 5.87 3.32
C THR A 74 -1.59 5.75 2.89
N LEU A 75 -1.97 4.59 2.41
CA LEU A 75 -3.36 4.27 2.11
C LEU A 75 -3.75 2.93 2.73
N ASN A 76 -5.00 2.82 3.13
CA ASN A 76 -5.61 1.56 3.53
C ASN A 76 -6.49 1.05 2.41
N PHE A 77 -6.53 -0.26 2.21
CA PHE A 77 -7.29 -0.88 1.14
C PHE A 77 -8.09 -2.08 1.63
N GLY A 78 -9.42 -2.00 1.52
CA GLY A 78 -10.33 -3.09 1.83
C GLY A 78 -10.35 -3.50 3.31
N ARG A 79 -10.84 -4.70 3.54
CA ARG A 79 -10.86 -5.38 4.84
C ARG A 79 -10.36 -6.81 4.62
N TRP A 80 -9.23 -7.14 5.21
CA TRP A 80 -8.57 -8.43 5.01
C TRP A 80 -8.72 -9.38 6.22
N ASP A 81 -9.48 -8.95 7.22
CA ASP A 81 -9.71 -9.70 8.45
C ASP A 81 -10.82 -10.77 8.28
N PHE A 82 -10.52 -11.81 7.51
CA PHE A 82 -11.49 -12.84 7.15
C PHE A 82 -11.51 -14.01 8.13
N HIS A 83 -12.15 -13.84 9.28
CA HIS A 83 -12.43 -14.92 10.25
C HIS A 83 -13.49 -15.92 9.77
N SER A 84 -14.13 -15.65 8.64
CA SER A 84 -15.06 -16.54 7.96
C SER A 84 -14.91 -16.40 6.45
N SER A 85 -15.18 -17.48 5.71
CA SER A 85 -15.18 -17.47 4.23
C SER A 85 -13.94 -16.81 3.61
N ASN A 86 -12.75 -17.05 4.16
CA ASN A 86 -11.49 -16.37 3.76
C ASN A 86 -11.24 -16.43 2.25
N THR A 87 -11.46 -17.58 1.62
CA THR A 87 -11.25 -17.74 0.18
C THR A 87 -12.13 -16.79 -0.64
N ASN A 88 -13.39 -16.62 -0.27
CA ASN A 88 -14.30 -15.71 -0.96
C ASN A 88 -13.92 -14.25 -0.71
N GLY A 89 -13.51 -13.92 0.52
CA GLY A 89 -13.01 -12.59 0.85
C GLY A 89 -11.79 -12.21 0.01
N VAL A 90 -10.79 -13.09 -0.05
CA VAL A 90 -9.58 -12.86 -0.86
C VAL A 90 -9.92 -12.76 -2.34
N LYS A 91 -10.76 -13.65 -2.89
CA LYS A 91 -11.21 -13.58 -4.30
C LYS A 91 -11.95 -12.27 -4.63
N GLY A 92 -12.62 -11.68 -3.66
CA GLY A 92 -13.31 -10.40 -3.84
C GLY A 92 -12.42 -9.17 -3.72
N HIS A 93 -11.28 -9.26 -3.04
CA HIS A 93 -10.38 -8.12 -2.78
C HIS A 93 -9.14 -8.15 -3.66
N ALA A 94 -8.49 -9.32 -3.79
CA ALA A 94 -7.19 -9.43 -4.43
C ALA A 94 -7.16 -8.95 -5.89
N PRO A 95 -8.13 -9.25 -6.77
CA PRO A 95 -8.08 -8.75 -8.14
C PRO A 95 -8.15 -7.22 -8.26
N ILE A 96 -8.90 -6.57 -7.36
CA ILE A 96 -9.01 -5.11 -7.36
C ILE A 96 -7.71 -4.50 -6.84
N PHE A 97 -7.16 -5.05 -5.76
CA PHE A 97 -5.88 -4.64 -5.19
C PHE A 97 -4.73 -4.83 -6.19
N ASP A 98 -4.65 -5.99 -6.84
CA ASP A 98 -3.65 -6.33 -7.84
C ASP A 98 -3.65 -5.32 -8.99
N ARG A 99 -4.83 -5.00 -9.52
CA ARG A 99 -4.96 -3.98 -10.57
C ARG A 99 -4.46 -2.61 -10.14
N GLY A 100 -4.81 -2.16 -8.94
CA GLY A 100 -4.38 -0.84 -8.44
C GLY A 100 -2.88 -0.79 -8.16
N LEU A 101 -2.34 -1.83 -7.53
CA LEU A 101 -0.93 -1.91 -7.19
C LEU A 101 -0.03 -2.07 -8.43
N SER A 102 -0.39 -2.94 -9.37
CA SER A 102 0.36 -3.12 -10.62
C SER A 102 0.34 -1.84 -11.46
N ALA A 103 -0.81 -1.18 -11.59
CA ALA A 103 -0.92 0.10 -12.28
C ALA A 103 -0.03 1.18 -11.63
N LEU A 104 0.05 1.23 -10.29
CA LEU A 104 0.93 2.15 -9.58
C LEU A 104 2.41 1.90 -9.92
N ILE A 105 2.83 0.64 -9.91
CA ILE A 105 4.23 0.28 -10.19
C ILE A 105 4.60 0.60 -11.64
N GLU A 106 3.73 0.26 -12.59
CA GLU A 106 3.90 0.55 -14.01
C GLU A 106 3.97 2.07 -14.26
N ASP A 107 3.04 2.84 -13.68
CA ASP A 107 2.99 4.30 -13.83
C ASP A 107 4.25 4.99 -13.26
N LEU A 108 4.72 4.54 -12.09
CA LEU A 108 5.98 5.01 -11.52
C LEU A 108 7.17 4.68 -12.43
N HIS A 109 7.18 3.50 -13.05
CA HIS A 109 8.23 3.10 -13.99
C HIS A 109 8.21 3.95 -15.25
N GLU A 110 7.05 4.11 -15.89
CA GLU A 110 6.89 4.91 -17.11
C GLU A 110 7.28 6.39 -16.90
N ARG A 111 7.13 6.89 -15.67
CA ARG A 111 7.53 8.25 -15.28
C ARG A 111 8.99 8.39 -14.84
N GLY A 112 9.76 7.29 -14.85
CA GLY A 112 11.15 7.28 -14.39
C GLY A 112 11.30 7.49 -12.87
N MET A 113 10.27 7.22 -12.09
CA MET A 113 10.24 7.40 -10.64
C MET A 113 10.59 6.14 -9.84
N SER A 114 10.82 5.01 -10.50
CA SER A 114 11.06 3.71 -9.84
C SER A 114 12.25 3.72 -8.88
N ASP A 115 13.27 4.50 -9.18
CA ASP A 115 14.46 4.59 -8.34
C ASP A 115 14.27 5.45 -7.10
N ASP A 116 13.39 6.43 -7.18
CA ASP A 116 13.18 7.44 -6.13
C ASP A 116 11.99 7.13 -5.22
N VAL A 117 11.10 6.23 -5.64
CA VAL A 117 9.89 5.88 -4.91
C VAL A 117 9.90 4.40 -4.53
N ALA A 118 9.85 4.12 -3.23
CA ALA A 118 9.61 2.78 -2.71
C ALA A 118 8.13 2.58 -2.44
N VAL A 119 7.58 1.50 -2.99
CA VAL A 119 6.20 1.05 -2.71
C VAL A 119 6.28 -0.15 -1.79
N VAL A 120 5.60 -0.07 -0.65
CA VAL A 120 5.53 -1.16 0.33
C VAL A 120 4.07 -1.51 0.59
N ALA A 121 3.75 -2.80 0.51
CA ALA A 121 2.42 -3.30 0.85
C ALA A 121 2.54 -4.45 1.85
N TRP A 122 1.89 -4.32 3.00
CA TRP A 122 1.89 -5.35 4.05
C TRP A 122 0.61 -5.31 4.87
N GLY A 123 0.38 -6.35 5.65
CA GLY A 123 -0.58 -6.36 6.74
C GLY A 123 0.14 -6.33 8.09
N GLU A 124 -0.59 -6.06 9.17
CA GLU A 124 -0.06 -5.96 10.54
C GLU A 124 0.53 -7.29 11.05
N PHE A 125 -0.02 -8.42 10.61
CA PHE A 125 0.44 -9.79 10.90
C PHE A 125 -0.14 -10.77 9.88
N GLY A 126 0.30 -12.03 9.95
CA GLY A 126 -0.21 -13.10 9.09
C GLY A 126 -1.52 -13.72 9.58
N ARG A 127 -1.92 -14.79 8.92
CA ARG A 127 -3.13 -15.54 9.23
C ARG A 127 -2.80 -17.00 9.52
N THR A 128 -3.59 -17.66 10.38
CA THR A 128 -3.38 -19.03 10.78
C THR A 128 -3.22 -19.98 9.58
N PRO A 129 -2.25 -20.90 9.60
CA PRO A 129 -2.12 -21.92 8.56
C PRO A 129 -3.35 -22.81 8.46
N VAL A 130 -3.99 -23.06 9.60
CA VAL A 130 -5.19 -23.89 9.70
C VAL A 130 -6.43 -23.04 9.47
N VAL A 131 -7.31 -23.51 8.59
CA VAL A 131 -8.64 -22.93 8.36
C VAL A 131 -9.55 -23.28 9.52
N ASN A 132 -10.23 -22.31 10.09
CA ASN A 132 -11.16 -22.50 11.19
C ASN A 132 -12.52 -23.11 10.73
N LYS A 133 -13.40 -23.43 11.69
CA LYS A 133 -14.72 -24.03 11.43
C LYS A 133 -15.66 -23.19 10.55
N ASN A 134 -15.38 -21.87 10.43
CA ASN A 134 -16.16 -20.95 9.62
C ASN A 134 -15.54 -20.73 8.22
N ALA A 135 -14.61 -21.59 7.80
CA ALA A 135 -13.83 -21.44 6.58
C ALA A 135 -13.03 -20.11 6.53
N GLY A 136 -12.67 -19.57 7.69
CA GLY A 136 -11.88 -18.38 7.89
C GLY A 136 -10.46 -18.70 8.37
N ARG A 137 -9.67 -17.65 8.57
CA ARG A 137 -8.35 -17.72 9.19
C ARG A 137 -8.24 -16.68 10.28
N ASP A 138 -7.69 -17.08 11.43
CA ASP A 138 -7.52 -16.20 12.57
C ASP A 138 -6.16 -15.50 12.55
N HIS A 139 -5.88 -14.64 13.52
CA HIS A 139 -4.64 -13.90 13.62
C HIS A 139 -3.45 -14.80 13.91
N TRP A 140 -2.32 -14.57 13.24
CA TRP A 140 -1.09 -15.36 13.41
C TRP A 140 0.13 -14.44 13.35
N PRO A 141 0.57 -13.89 14.49
CA PRO A 141 1.65 -12.91 14.53
C PRO A 141 3.06 -13.49 14.27
N GLN A 142 3.22 -14.80 14.29
CA GLN A 142 4.51 -15.47 14.09
C GLN A 142 5.06 -15.29 12.68
N VAL A 143 4.19 -15.15 11.68
CA VAL A 143 4.57 -15.01 10.29
C VAL A 143 3.71 -13.96 9.61
N GLY A 144 4.35 -13.04 8.92
CA GLY A 144 3.74 -12.08 8.00
C GLY A 144 4.53 -12.02 6.71
N CYS A 145 4.01 -11.31 5.73
CA CYS A 145 4.75 -11.01 4.51
C CYS A 145 4.57 -9.55 4.13
N ALA A 146 5.55 -9.02 3.42
CA ALA A 146 5.49 -7.72 2.80
C ALA A 146 5.89 -7.82 1.32
N PHE A 147 5.27 -7.01 0.50
CA PHE A 147 5.68 -6.76 -0.87
C PHE A 147 6.42 -5.42 -0.93
N VAL A 148 7.51 -5.38 -1.68
CA VAL A 148 8.32 -4.17 -1.84
C VAL A 148 8.69 -4.00 -3.31
N ALA A 149 8.54 -2.79 -3.86
CA ALA A 149 8.94 -2.44 -5.21
C ALA A 149 9.55 -1.03 -5.27
N GLY A 150 10.42 -0.77 -6.23
CA GLY A 150 11.08 0.53 -6.42
C GLY A 150 12.22 0.83 -5.43
N GLY A 151 12.64 2.10 -5.33
CA GLY A 151 13.64 2.55 -4.36
C GLY A 151 15.04 1.98 -4.55
N ARG A 152 15.45 1.66 -5.78
CA ARG A 152 16.77 1.06 -6.11
C ARG A 152 17.06 -0.29 -5.45
N MET A 153 16.03 -1.01 -5.05
CA MET A 153 16.19 -2.32 -4.46
C MET A 153 16.37 -3.40 -5.54
N ASN A 154 17.00 -4.50 -5.18
CA ASN A 154 17.08 -5.68 -6.06
C ASN A 154 15.75 -6.41 -6.03
N HIS A 155 15.01 -6.33 -7.15
CA HIS A 155 13.69 -6.92 -7.30
C HIS A 155 13.71 -8.34 -7.86
N GLY A 156 12.55 -8.99 -7.93
CA GLY A 156 12.40 -10.31 -8.50
C GLY A 156 12.89 -11.44 -7.60
N GLN A 157 13.00 -11.21 -6.29
CA GLN A 157 13.44 -12.22 -5.33
C GLN A 157 12.43 -12.40 -4.20
N MET A 158 12.40 -13.60 -3.66
CA MET A 158 11.74 -13.91 -2.39
C MET A 158 12.80 -13.96 -1.29
N ILE A 159 12.56 -13.24 -0.21
CA ILE A 159 13.46 -13.19 0.95
C ILE A 159 12.78 -13.86 2.13
N GLY A 160 13.43 -14.88 2.67
CA GLY A 160 12.91 -15.68 3.76
C GLY A 160 11.96 -16.80 3.33
N ALA A 161 11.80 -17.75 4.20
CA ALA A 161 10.84 -18.85 4.05
C ALA A 161 10.28 -19.26 5.39
N THR A 162 9.10 -19.88 5.35
CA THR A 162 8.47 -20.51 6.51
C THR A 162 8.80 -21.99 6.55
N ASP A 163 8.47 -22.63 7.67
CA ASP A 163 8.43 -24.08 7.78
C ASP A 163 7.36 -24.69 6.83
N ARG A 164 7.36 -26.01 6.71
CA ARG A 164 6.41 -26.73 5.83
C ARG A 164 4.95 -26.55 6.22
N LYS A 165 4.67 -26.13 7.45
CA LYS A 165 3.31 -25.87 7.95
C LYS A 165 2.88 -24.42 7.75
N VAL A 166 3.78 -23.57 7.27
CA VAL A 166 3.57 -22.10 7.15
C VAL A 166 3.26 -21.47 8.51
N ALA A 167 3.80 -22.02 9.58
CA ALA A 167 3.50 -21.64 10.95
C ALA A 167 4.60 -20.75 11.56
N GLU A 168 5.85 -21.03 11.25
CA GLU A 168 7.02 -20.40 11.86
C GLU A 168 7.99 -19.93 10.76
N PRO A 169 8.76 -18.85 10.99
CA PRO A 169 9.85 -18.49 10.11
C PRO A 169 10.97 -19.54 10.18
N ALA A 170 11.46 -20.03 9.04
CA ALA A 170 12.50 -21.02 8.96
C ALA A 170 13.81 -20.51 8.36
N GLU A 171 13.76 -19.59 7.40
CA GLU A 171 14.93 -19.05 6.73
C GLU A 171 14.87 -17.53 6.66
N ARG A 172 16.01 -16.88 6.95
CA ARG A 172 16.23 -15.44 6.78
C ARG A 172 15.05 -14.58 7.26
N PRO A 173 14.58 -14.72 8.50
CA PRO A 173 13.49 -13.88 8.99
C PRO A 173 13.92 -12.41 9.00
N VAL A 174 13.00 -11.54 8.60
CA VAL A 174 13.15 -10.10 8.76
C VAL A 174 12.36 -9.70 10.01
N HIS A 175 13.05 -9.22 11.02
CA HIS A 175 12.43 -8.70 12.23
C HIS A 175 12.18 -7.21 12.06
N ILE A 176 10.94 -6.79 12.32
CA ILE A 176 10.54 -5.39 12.41
C ILE A 176 10.47 -5.09 13.92
N GLY A 177 11.55 -4.61 14.47
CA GLY A 177 11.60 -4.44 15.86
C GLY A 177 12.03 -3.39 16.53
#